data_a91cf6f8094642cafe99113b41124c79
#
_entry.id   a91cf6f8094642cafe99113b41124c79
#
_cell.length_a   1.000
_cell.length_b   1.000
_cell.length_c   1.000
_cell.angle_alpha   90.00
_cell.angle_beta   90.00
_cell.angle_gamma   90.00
#
_symmetry.space_group_name_H-M   'P 1'
#
loop_
_entity.id
_entity.type
_entity.pdbx_description
1 polymer ?
#
loop_
_entity_poly.entity_id
_entity_poly.type
_entity_poly.pdbx_seq_one_letter_code
_entity_poly.pdbx_strand_id
1 'polypeptide(L)'
;MQPRNNDVVRPLLCLTRQEILAHLADIQQDFVTDHTNLEDAYARNKVRLDVLPLLEHINPGAMKNLASTQENLAEVMKVYQQAMQQSLAECVEQRANGEIYIHIAKLQSHPSPISILHETLSPLGFNKAQMEDMLHTLHESGKVFTAEGRRALVDRQHIIVEAAHYPMPAIHQEVVDAQDLHMQKDPSHAYLDADKLHGELTLRTPRTGDTFAPFGMGGKRKLLSDFLTDQKLTLFEKEHQPLLMDGNEIAWVVGRRSSELYRVDEHTKRVLHISV
;
A
#
# COMPACT_ATOMS: atom_id res chain seq x y z
N MET A 1 -17.59 11.64 -21.16
CA MET A 1 -18.56 11.34 -20.07
C MET A 1 -19.13 9.94 -20.34
N GLN A 2 -19.26 9.08 -19.31
CA GLN A 2 -19.79 7.70 -19.47
C GLN A 2 -21.30 7.68 -19.32
N PRO A 3 -22.05 6.85 -20.07
CA PRO A 3 -23.50 6.67 -19.92
C PRO A 3 -23.92 6.23 -18.51
N ARG A 4 -23.05 5.47 -17.86
CA ARG A 4 -23.17 5.07 -16.46
C ARG A 4 -21.84 5.33 -15.74
N ASN A 5 -21.93 5.93 -14.56
CA ASN A 5 -20.78 6.13 -13.66
C ASN A 5 -21.26 5.91 -12.22
N ASN A 6 -20.87 4.78 -11.63
CA ASN A 6 -21.39 4.26 -10.35
C ASN A 6 -22.95 4.19 -10.40
N ASP A 7 -23.62 4.92 -9.52
CA ASP A 7 -25.09 4.93 -9.41
C ASP A 7 -25.77 5.97 -10.31
N VAL A 8 -24.98 6.77 -11.04
CA VAL A 8 -25.50 7.80 -11.95
C VAL A 8 -25.62 7.24 -13.36
N VAL A 9 -26.88 7.21 -13.88
CA VAL A 9 -27.19 6.83 -15.27
C VAL A 9 -27.57 8.09 -16.05
N ARG A 10 -27.08 8.20 -17.30
CA ARG A 10 -27.31 9.33 -18.20
C ARG A 10 -27.91 8.85 -19.51
N PRO A 11 -29.22 8.58 -19.54
CA PRO A 11 -29.85 7.94 -20.70
C PRO A 11 -29.90 8.83 -21.95
N LEU A 12 -29.84 10.16 -21.79
CA LEU A 12 -29.91 11.11 -22.91
C LEU A 12 -28.56 11.48 -23.54
N LEU A 13 -27.43 10.81 -23.15
CA LEU A 13 -26.14 11.09 -23.76
C LEU A 13 -26.03 10.70 -25.26
N CYS A 14 -26.93 9.86 -25.73
CA CYS A 14 -27.01 9.47 -27.14
C CYS A 14 -27.72 10.49 -28.04
N LEU A 15 -28.32 11.53 -27.46
CA LEU A 15 -29.07 12.57 -28.18
C LEU A 15 -28.35 13.89 -28.12
N THR A 16 -28.44 14.65 -29.23
CA THR A 16 -28.00 16.05 -29.24
C THR A 16 -29.05 16.95 -28.58
N ARG A 17 -28.62 18.14 -28.15
CA ARG A 17 -29.57 19.13 -27.62
C ARG A 17 -30.65 19.50 -28.64
N GLN A 18 -30.32 19.56 -29.92
CA GLN A 18 -31.27 19.88 -31.00
C GLN A 18 -32.34 18.82 -31.14
N GLU A 19 -31.98 17.55 -31.09
CA GLU A 19 -32.91 16.42 -31.13
C GLU A 19 -33.86 16.43 -29.92
N ILE A 20 -33.33 16.73 -28.72
CA ILE A 20 -34.13 16.84 -27.49
C ILE A 20 -35.13 18.00 -27.63
N LEU A 21 -34.69 19.16 -28.10
CA LEU A 21 -35.57 20.34 -28.28
C LEU A 21 -36.62 20.09 -29.35
N ALA A 22 -36.27 19.44 -30.47
CA ALA A 22 -37.22 19.04 -31.50
C ALA A 22 -38.29 18.10 -30.96
N HIS A 23 -37.89 17.09 -30.20
CA HIS A 23 -38.82 16.15 -29.55
C HIS A 23 -39.77 16.88 -28.55
N LEU A 24 -39.24 17.78 -27.72
CA LEU A 24 -40.07 18.54 -26.79
C LEU A 24 -41.08 19.42 -27.52
N ALA A 25 -40.71 20.01 -28.66
CA ALA A 25 -41.64 20.77 -29.51
C ALA A 25 -42.74 19.87 -30.11
N ASP A 26 -42.41 18.69 -30.60
CA ASP A 26 -43.36 17.74 -31.17
C ASP A 26 -44.43 17.29 -30.15
N ILE A 27 -44.00 17.07 -28.90
CA ILE A 27 -44.94 16.68 -27.82
C ILE A 27 -45.55 17.88 -27.08
N GLN A 28 -45.26 19.10 -27.52
CA GLN A 28 -45.75 20.37 -26.93
C GLN A 28 -45.41 20.47 -25.42
N GLN A 29 -44.26 20.02 -25.03
CA GLN A 29 -43.78 20.07 -23.65
C GLN A 29 -42.91 21.29 -23.42
N ASP A 30 -43.31 22.14 -22.48
CA ASP A 30 -42.52 23.28 -22.03
C ASP A 30 -41.29 22.82 -21.22
N PHE A 31 -40.23 23.61 -21.29
CA PHE A 31 -39.00 23.38 -20.51
C PHE A 31 -38.43 24.69 -19.99
N VAL A 32 -37.70 24.62 -18.90
CA VAL A 32 -37.01 25.76 -18.30
C VAL A 32 -35.56 25.79 -18.73
N THR A 33 -35.09 26.93 -19.17
CA THR A 33 -33.64 27.12 -19.45
C THR A 33 -32.99 27.80 -18.24
N ASP A 34 -32.01 27.13 -17.67
CA ASP A 34 -31.18 27.72 -16.63
C ASP A 34 -30.31 28.82 -17.25
N HIS A 35 -30.42 30.04 -16.73
CA HIS A 35 -29.68 31.24 -17.21
C HIS A 35 -28.17 31.03 -17.14
N THR A 36 -27.66 30.29 -16.15
CA THR A 36 -26.22 30.02 -16.02
C THR A 36 -25.67 29.24 -17.21
N ASN A 37 -26.50 28.54 -17.98
CA ASN A 37 -26.12 27.86 -19.21
C ASN A 37 -25.80 28.78 -20.38
N LEU A 38 -26.22 30.06 -20.30
CA LEU A 38 -25.99 31.06 -21.32
C LEU A 38 -24.80 31.97 -21.01
N GLU A 39 -24.25 31.90 -19.81
CA GLU A 39 -23.12 32.70 -19.36
C GLU A 39 -21.79 31.97 -19.61
N ASP A 40 -20.79 32.70 -20.08
CA ASP A 40 -19.42 32.19 -20.34
C ASP A 40 -18.51 32.20 -19.10
N ALA A 41 -19.07 32.57 -17.93
CA ALA A 41 -18.34 32.66 -16.67
C ALA A 41 -17.64 31.32 -16.24
N TYR A 42 -18.19 30.18 -16.66
CA TYR A 42 -17.64 28.86 -16.37
C TYR A 42 -16.86 28.33 -17.58
N ALA A 43 -15.65 27.78 -17.32
CA ALA A 43 -14.78 27.20 -18.35
C ALA A 43 -15.51 26.22 -19.29
N ARG A 44 -16.41 25.39 -18.75
CA ARG A 44 -17.23 24.44 -19.52
C ARG A 44 -18.16 25.16 -20.51
N ASN A 45 -18.80 26.24 -20.09
CA ASN A 45 -19.67 27.00 -20.95
C ASN A 45 -18.89 27.75 -22.03
N LYS A 46 -17.73 28.32 -21.67
CA LYS A 46 -16.82 28.97 -22.61
C LYS A 46 -16.36 28.04 -23.72
N VAL A 47 -15.96 26.80 -23.35
CA VAL A 47 -15.62 25.78 -24.36
C VAL A 47 -16.80 25.50 -25.27
N ARG A 48 -18.02 25.34 -24.73
CA ARG A 48 -19.21 24.98 -25.50
C ARG A 48 -19.70 26.14 -26.39
N LEU A 49 -19.66 27.40 -25.89
CA LEU A 49 -20.24 28.55 -26.58
C LEU A 49 -19.26 29.19 -27.55
N ASP A 50 -17.96 29.18 -27.26
CA ASP A 50 -16.95 29.89 -28.04
C ASP A 50 -16.02 28.90 -28.78
N VAL A 51 -15.40 27.93 -28.08
CA VAL A 51 -14.32 27.12 -28.65
C VAL A 51 -14.86 26.09 -29.65
N LEU A 52 -15.91 25.34 -29.27
CA LEU A 52 -16.48 24.33 -30.15
C LEU A 52 -17.06 24.88 -31.43
N PRO A 53 -17.85 25.98 -31.42
CA PRO A 53 -18.32 26.66 -32.66
C PRO A 53 -17.17 27.19 -33.51
N LEU A 54 -16.10 27.71 -32.90
CA LEU A 54 -14.94 28.20 -33.65
C LEU A 54 -14.24 27.04 -34.36
N LEU A 55 -14.06 25.90 -33.68
CA LEU A 55 -13.49 24.68 -34.28
C LEU A 55 -14.34 24.17 -35.45
N GLU A 56 -15.66 24.20 -35.31
CA GLU A 56 -16.61 23.80 -36.38
C GLU A 56 -16.55 24.75 -37.56
N HIS A 57 -16.37 26.07 -37.32
CA HIS A 57 -16.18 27.08 -38.37
C HIS A 57 -14.87 26.84 -39.16
N ILE A 58 -13.79 26.46 -38.47
CA ILE A 58 -12.49 26.15 -39.09
C ILE A 58 -12.56 24.82 -39.86
N ASN A 59 -13.20 23.83 -39.28
CA ASN A 59 -13.37 22.49 -39.86
C ASN A 59 -14.81 22.00 -39.62
N PRO A 60 -15.68 22.01 -40.62
CA PRO A 60 -17.08 21.57 -40.49
C PRO A 60 -17.28 20.09 -40.07
N GLY A 61 -16.24 19.37 -39.85
CA GLY A 61 -16.27 18.00 -39.31
C GLY A 61 -15.66 17.87 -37.91
N ALA A 62 -15.29 18.99 -37.26
CA ALA A 62 -14.53 18.98 -36.02
C ALA A 62 -15.22 18.18 -34.91
N MET A 63 -16.51 18.38 -34.70
CA MET A 63 -17.28 17.66 -33.66
C MET A 63 -17.35 16.15 -33.94
N LYS A 64 -17.57 15.75 -35.18
CA LYS A 64 -17.58 14.35 -35.60
C LYS A 64 -16.19 13.69 -35.40
N ASN A 65 -15.14 14.42 -35.76
CA ASN A 65 -13.77 13.93 -35.61
C ASN A 65 -13.38 13.78 -34.12
N LEU A 66 -13.79 14.72 -33.26
CA LEU A 66 -13.57 14.62 -31.82
C LEU A 66 -14.33 13.43 -31.21
N ALA A 67 -15.58 13.22 -31.62
CA ALA A 67 -16.36 12.05 -31.18
C ALA A 67 -15.71 10.72 -31.61
N SER A 68 -15.30 10.62 -32.87
CA SER A 68 -14.59 9.43 -33.39
C SER A 68 -13.25 9.20 -32.67
N THR A 69 -12.50 10.28 -32.38
CA THR A 69 -11.27 10.18 -31.60
C THR A 69 -11.54 9.68 -30.18
N GLN A 70 -12.61 10.15 -29.53
CA GLN A 70 -13.02 9.65 -28.22
C GLN A 70 -13.37 8.16 -28.26
N GLU A 71 -14.12 7.71 -29.27
CA GLU A 71 -14.45 6.28 -29.44
C GLU A 71 -13.20 5.43 -29.64
N ASN A 72 -12.28 5.85 -30.51
CA ASN A 72 -11.01 5.16 -30.75
C ASN A 72 -10.16 5.07 -29.47
N LEU A 73 -10.06 6.17 -28.71
CA LEU A 73 -9.35 6.17 -27.43
C LEU A 73 -10.02 5.24 -26.41
N ALA A 74 -11.35 5.16 -26.40
CA ALA A 74 -12.07 4.24 -25.51
C ALA A 74 -11.76 2.77 -25.83
N GLU A 75 -11.62 2.40 -27.11
CA GLU A 75 -11.21 1.05 -27.50
C GLU A 75 -9.74 0.79 -27.11
N VAL A 76 -8.82 1.73 -27.37
CA VAL A 76 -7.43 1.63 -26.93
C VAL A 76 -7.32 1.45 -25.42
N MET A 77 -8.14 2.18 -24.65
CA MET A 77 -8.17 2.06 -23.18
C MET A 77 -8.59 0.68 -22.69
N LYS A 78 -9.46 -0.03 -23.40
CA LYS A 78 -9.83 -1.41 -23.05
C LYS A 78 -8.62 -2.35 -23.14
N VAL A 79 -7.88 -2.25 -24.25
CA VAL A 79 -6.66 -3.04 -24.47
C VAL A 79 -5.60 -2.69 -23.43
N TYR A 80 -5.40 -1.38 -23.17
CA TYR A 80 -4.47 -0.90 -22.14
C TYR A 80 -4.81 -1.46 -20.76
N GLN A 81 -6.08 -1.38 -20.35
CA GLN A 81 -6.53 -1.86 -19.05
C GLN A 81 -6.30 -3.37 -18.87
N GLN A 82 -6.60 -4.16 -19.91
CA GLN A 82 -6.38 -5.59 -19.87
C GLN A 82 -4.89 -5.93 -19.75
N ALA A 83 -4.03 -5.31 -20.56
CA ALA A 83 -2.58 -5.51 -20.51
C ALA A 83 -2.01 -5.04 -19.16
N MET A 84 -2.51 -3.92 -18.64
CA MET A 84 -2.06 -3.39 -17.36
C MET A 84 -2.47 -4.28 -16.19
N GLN A 85 -3.68 -4.83 -16.17
CA GLN A 85 -4.10 -5.78 -15.14
C GLN A 85 -3.17 -7.01 -15.09
N GLN A 86 -2.82 -7.56 -16.26
CA GLN A 86 -1.88 -8.66 -16.34
C GLN A 86 -0.48 -8.26 -15.82
N SER A 87 0.03 -7.12 -16.25
CA SER A 87 1.33 -6.60 -15.83
C SER A 87 1.39 -6.32 -14.33
N LEU A 88 0.33 -5.78 -13.75
CA LEU A 88 0.23 -5.56 -12.31
C LEU A 88 0.22 -6.89 -11.53
N ALA A 89 -0.53 -7.89 -12.00
CA ALA A 89 -0.56 -9.21 -11.37
C ALA A 89 0.83 -9.90 -11.40
N GLU A 90 1.65 -9.62 -12.40
CA GLU A 90 3.01 -10.14 -12.50
C GLU A 90 4.02 -9.37 -11.63
N CYS A 91 3.91 -8.04 -11.61
CA CYS A 91 4.92 -7.15 -11.01
C CYS A 91 4.64 -6.81 -9.54
N VAL A 92 3.37 -6.85 -9.10
CA VAL A 92 2.93 -6.33 -7.81
C VAL A 92 2.31 -7.42 -6.97
N GLU A 93 2.76 -7.55 -5.74
CA GLU A 93 2.22 -8.45 -4.72
C GLU A 93 1.68 -7.62 -3.56
N GLN A 94 0.43 -7.83 -3.18
CA GLN A 94 -0.13 -7.28 -1.96
C GLN A 94 -0.12 -8.35 -0.86
N ARG A 95 0.56 -8.06 0.25
CA ARG A 95 0.66 -8.97 1.39
C ARG A 95 -0.53 -8.85 2.34
N ALA A 96 -0.74 -9.89 3.15
CA ALA A 96 -1.83 -9.97 4.12
C ALA A 96 -1.77 -8.84 5.18
N ASN A 97 -0.59 -8.33 5.49
CA ASN A 97 -0.38 -7.19 6.41
C ASN A 97 -0.68 -5.83 5.76
N GLY A 98 -1.04 -5.79 4.47
CA GLY A 98 -1.35 -4.57 3.73
C GLY A 98 -0.15 -3.87 3.08
N GLU A 99 1.04 -4.43 3.18
CA GLU A 99 2.22 -3.98 2.42
C GLU A 99 2.08 -4.34 0.94
N ILE A 100 2.62 -3.47 0.07
CA ILE A 100 2.68 -3.70 -1.37
C ILE A 100 4.14 -3.87 -1.78
N TYR A 101 4.44 -4.95 -2.48
CA TYR A 101 5.76 -5.29 -3.01
C TYR A 101 5.74 -5.19 -4.52
N ILE A 102 6.60 -4.34 -5.10
CA ILE A 102 6.79 -4.20 -6.55
C ILE A 102 8.14 -4.82 -6.89
N HIS A 103 8.14 -5.88 -7.68
CA HIS A 103 9.36 -6.61 -8.06
C HIS A 103 10.23 -5.79 -9.02
N ILE A 104 11.42 -5.37 -8.59
CA ILE A 104 12.33 -4.50 -9.37
C ILE A 104 12.72 -5.16 -10.71
N ALA A 105 13.10 -6.43 -10.72
CA ALA A 105 13.52 -7.11 -11.95
C ALA A 105 12.41 -7.18 -12.99
N LYS A 106 11.17 -7.47 -12.57
CA LYS A 106 10.00 -7.50 -13.46
C LYS A 106 9.61 -6.10 -13.92
N LEU A 107 9.67 -5.12 -13.01
CA LEU A 107 9.44 -3.72 -13.32
C LEU A 107 10.41 -3.21 -14.40
N GLN A 108 11.72 -3.50 -14.27
CA GLN A 108 12.74 -3.08 -15.23
C GLN A 108 12.60 -3.74 -16.59
N SER A 109 12.09 -4.97 -16.67
CA SER A 109 11.84 -5.68 -17.93
C SER A 109 10.54 -5.27 -18.61
N HIS A 110 9.67 -4.52 -17.93
CA HIS A 110 8.40 -4.08 -18.48
C HIS A 110 8.59 -2.96 -19.52
N PRO A 111 7.83 -2.94 -20.65
CA PRO A 111 7.95 -1.90 -21.68
C PRO A 111 7.68 -0.48 -21.17
N SER A 112 6.88 -0.34 -20.11
CA SER A 112 6.55 0.95 -19.47
C SER A 112 6.58 0.83 -17.95
N PRO A 113 7.77 0.82 -17.30
CA PRO A 113 7.88 0.73 -15.84
C PRO A 113 7.14 1.85 -15.11
N ILE A 114 7.17 3.06 -15.67
CA ILE A 114 6.48 4.22 -15.09
C ILE A 114 4.97 4.03 -15.00
N SER A 115 4.35 3.31 -15.95
CA SER A 115 2.91 3.02 -15.92
C SER A 115 2.56 2.07 -14.77
N ILE A 116 3.39 1.05 -14.50
CA ILE A 116 3.20 0.15 -13.36
C ILE A 116 3.26 0.95 -12.05
N LEU A 117 4.27 1.82 -11.89
CA LEU A 117 4.38 2.66 -10.71
C LEU A 117 3.19 3.63 -10.58
N HIS A 118 2.76 4.22 -11.69
CA HIS A 118 1.64 5.15 -11.70
C HIS A 118 0.34 4.47 -11.24
N GLU A 119 0.00 3.33 -11.80
CA GLU A 119 -1.21 2.58 -11.43
C GLU A 119 -1.17 2.09 -9.97
N THR A 120 0.02 1.76 -9.46
CA THR A 120 0.19 1.26 -8.08
C THR A 120 0.29 2.38 -7.06
N LEU A 121 1.04 3.43 -7.33
CA LEU A 121 1.46 4.43 -6.33
C LEU A 121 0.67 5.73 -6.39
N SER A 122 0.11 6.11 -7.54
CA SER A 122 -0.70 7.33 -7.66
C SER A 122 -1.93 7.34 -6.75
N PRO A 123 -2.68 6.22 -6.59
CA PRO A 123 -3.77 6.15 -5.62
C PRO A 123 -3.35 6.29 -4.16
N LEU A 124 -2.05 6.15 -3.88
CA LEU A 124 -1.44 6.27 -2.55
C LEU A 124 -0.79 7.65 -2.32
N GLY A 125 -1.00 8.60 -3.25
CA GLY A 125 -0.56 9.98 -3.13
C GLY A 125 0.86 10.26 -3.66
N PHE A 126 1.58 9.28 -4.21
CA PHE A 126 2.89 9.52 -4.83
C PHE A 126 2.73 10.24 -6.16
N ASN A 127 3.54 11.26 -6.40
CA ASN A 127 3.53 12.02 -7.65
C ASN A 127 4.50 11.44 -8.70
N LYS A 128 4.36 11.91 -9.95
CA LYS A 128 5.16 11.44 -11.07
C LYS A 128 6.66 11.63 -10.86
N ALA A 129 7.09 12.77 -10.32
CA ALA A 129 8.52 13.03 -10.09
C ALA A 129 9.13 12.04 -9.08
N GLN A 130 8.39 11.68 -8.02
CA GLN A 130 8.82 10.65 -7.07
C GLN A 130 8.94 9.27 -7.72
N MET A 131 8.02 8.91 -8.61
CA MET A 131 8.07 7.64 -9.34
C MET A 131 9.25 7.58 -10.31
N GLU A 132 9.54 8.68 -11.01
CA GLU A 132 10.71 8.81 -11.87
C GLU A 132 12.01 8.71 -11.07
N ASP A 133 12.08 9.35 -9.89
CA ASP A 133 13.24 9.26 -8.99
C ASP A 133 13.40 7.84 -8.41
N MET A 134 12.30 7.15 -8.08
CA MET A 134 12.34 5.72 -7.72
C MET A 134 12.99 4.87 -8.81
N LEU A 135 12.58 5.06 -10.08
CA LEU A 135 13.15 4.32 -11.20
C LEU A 135 14.65 4.57 -11.40
N HIS A 136 15.10 5.81 -11.18
CA HIS A 136 16.53 6.15 -11.27
C HIS A 136 17.35 5.55 -10.13
N THR A 137 16.75 5.30 -8.98
CA THR A 137 17.43 4.88 -7.76
C THR A 137 17.18 3.42 -7.36
N LEU A 138 16.68 2.58 -8.28
CA LEU A 138 16.40 1.16 -8.00
C LEU A 138 17.63 0.36 -7.52
N HIS A 139 18.84 0.85 -7.73
CA HIS A 139 20.10 0.26 -7.27
C HIS A 139 20.52 0.76 -5.88
N GLU A 140 19.83 1.76 -5.31
CA GLU A 140 20.14 2.38 -4.02
C GLU A 140 19.24 1.81 -2.91
N SER A 141 19.58 0.63 -2.39
CA SER A 141 18.80 0.04 -1.30
C SER A 141 18.81 0.92 -0.04
N GLY A 142 17.64 1.13 0.54
CA GLY A 142 17.44 1.94 1.74
C GLY A 142 16.86 3.33 1.46
N LYS A 143 16.67 3.72 0.20
CA LYS A 143 16.06 5.02 -0.13
C LYS A 143 14.56 5.00 0.15
N VAL A 144 14.06 5.99 0.89
CA VAL A 144 12.66 6.11 1.30
C VAL A 144 12.02 7.33 0.64
N PHE A 145 10.81 7.16 0.13
CA PHE A 145 9.96 8.20 -0.41
C PHE A 145 8.70 8.31 0.44
N THR A 146 8.18 9.52 0.64
CA THR A 146 7.01 9.76 1.50
C THR A 146 5.94 10.54 0.74
N ALA A 147 4.69 10.10 0.85
CA ALA A 147 3.52 10.77 0.27
C ALA A 147 2.28 10.47 1.13
N GLU A 148 1.51 11.52 1.47
CA GLU A 148 0.19 11.44 2.14
C GLU A 148 0.10 10.42 3.31
N GLY A 149 1.15 10.38 4.16
CA GLY A 149 1.21 9.45 5.29
C GLY A 149 1.58 8.01 4.93
N ARG A 150 2.01 7.77 3.69
CA ARG A 150 2.57 6.49 3.22
C ARG A 150 4.05 6.65 2.91
N ARG A 151 4.81 5.58 3.13
CA ARG A 151 6.22 5.51 2.74
C ARG A 151 6.45 4.38 1.75
N ALA A 152 7.35 4.60 0.80
CA ALA A 152 7.85 3.58 -0.13
C ALA A 152 9.36 3.46 0.03
N LEU A 153 9.85 2.26 0.20
CA LEU A 153 11.26 1.91 0.37
C LEU A 153 11.77 1.20 -0.88
N VAL A 154 12.83 1.68 -1.46
CA VAL A 154 13.62 0.89 -2.42
C VAL A 154 14.50 -0.07 -1.62
N ASP A 155 14.24 -1.35 -1.71
CA ASP A 155 15.05 -2.40 -1.10
C ASP A 155 15.52 -3.39 -2.19
N ARG A 156 16.58 -4.10 -1.93
CA ARG A 156 17.33 -5.05 -2.81
C ARG A 156 16.60 -5.56 -4.07
N GLN A 157 15.42 -6.13 -3.92
CA GLN A 157 14.67 -6.77 -5.00
C GLN A 157 13.27 -6.16 -5.22
N HIS A 158 12.85 -5.25 -4.35
CA HIS A 158 11.49 -4.72 -4.34
C HIS A 158 11.47 -3.23 -4.03
N ILE A 159 10.49 -2.53 -4.60
CA ILE A 159 9.97 -1.32 -3.98
C ILE A 159 8.86 -1.78 -3.04
N ILE A 160 8.97 -1.44 -1.77
CA ILE A 160 8.04 -1.86 -0.72
C ILE A 160 7.26 -0.65 -0.26
N VAL A 161 5.93 -0.69 -0.39
CA VAL A 161 5.07 0.34 0.20
C VAL A 161 4.60 -0.13 1.56
N GLU A 162 4.81 0.71 2.54
CA GLU A 162 4.42 0.48 3.92
C GLU A 162 2.89 0.27 4.05
N ALA A 163 2.48 -0.64 4.92
CA ALA A 163 1.07 -0.79 5.28
C ALA A 163 0.52 0.47 5.97
N ALA A 164 -0.80 0.68 5.91
CA ALA A 164 -1.42 1.82 6.59
C ALA A 164 -1.32 1.71 8.12
N HIS A 165 -1.24 0.49 8.62
CA HIS A 165 -1.22 0.18 10.03
C HIS A 165 -0.50 -1.16 10.27
N TYR A 166 0.29 -1.21 11.33
CA TYR A 166 0.94 -2.43 11.83
C TYR A 166 0.39 -2.74 13.22
N PRO A 167 -0.64 -3.59 13.31
CA PRO A 167 -1.21 -3.95 14.62
C PRO A 167 -0.17 -4.74 15.44
N MET A 168 -0.13 -4.47 16.74
CA MET A 168 0.60 -5.35 17.63
C MET A 168 -0.09 -6.72 17.65
N PRO A 169 0.67 -7.82 17.60
CA PRO A 169 0.08 -9.16 17.65
C PRO A 169 -0.60 -9.40 19.00
N ALA A 170 -1.69 -10.14 18.99
CA ALA A 170 -2.23 -10.71 20.20
C ALA A 170 -1.29 -11.83 20.69
N ILE A 171 -0.93 -11.80 21.96
CA ILE A 171 -0.12 -12.85 22.60
C ILE A 171 -0.99 -13.71 23.50
N HIS A 172 -0.84 -15.01 23.38
CA HIS A 172 -1.37 -15.99 24.33
C HIS A 172 -0.26 -16.39 25.28
N GLN A 173 -0.56 -16.41 26.58
CA GLN A 173 0.43 -16.76 27.59
C GLN A 173 -0.17 -17.72 28.62
N GLU A 174 0.59 -18.73 28.97
CA GLU A 174 0.24 -19.71 30.00
C GLU A 174 1.46 -20.09 30.80
N VAL A 175 1.28 -20.37 32.10
CA VAL A 175 2.36 -20.86 32.96
C VAL A 175 2.18 -22.35 33.11
N VAL A 176 3.23 -23.10 32.77
CA VAL A 176 3.28 -24.58 32.84
C VAL A 176 4.42 -25.02 33.75
N ASP A 177 4.28 -26.18 34.37
CA ASP A 177 5.37 -26.80 35.13
C ASP A 177 6.46 -27.30 34.16
N ALA A 178 7.72 -27.08 34.53
CA ALA A 178 8.84 -27.47 33.65
C ALA A 178 8.89 -28.96 33.35
N GLN A 179 8.29 -29.82 34.20
CA GLN A 179 8.21 -31.25 34.00
C GLN A 179 7.23 -31.66 32.88
N ASP A 180 6.20 -30.85 32.66
CA ASP A 180 5.16 -31.11 31.65
C ASP A 180 5.39 -30.34 30.32
N LEU A 181 6.57 -29.71 30.21
CA LEU A 181 6.87 -28.81 29.09
C LEU A 181 7.21 -29.61 27.81
N HIS A 182 6.44 -29.37 26.77
CA HIS A 182 6.74 -29.79 25.41
C HIS A 182 7.13 -28.58 24.54
N MET A 183 8.43 -28.33 24.37
CA MET A 183 8.96 -27.25 23.57
C MET A 183 8.73 -27.47 22.07
N GLN A 184 8.06 -26.59 21.43
CA GLN A 184 7.96 -26.52 19.98
C GLN A 184 9.13 -25.70 19.42
N LYS A 185 9.76 -26.17 18.34
CA LYS A 185 10.86 -25.46 17.66
C LYS A 185 10.31 -24.49 16.61
N ASP A 186 9.35 -23.66 17.01
CA ASP A 186 8.72 -22.67 16.16
C ASP A 186 9.01 -21.26 16.73
N PRO A 187 9.52 -20.30 15.93
CA PRO A 187 9.76 -18.94 16.38
C PRO A 187 8.51 -18.19 16.86
N SER A 188 7.30 -18.65 16.49
CA SER A 188 6.02 -18.11 17.00
C SER A 188 5.78 -18.45 18.48
N HIS A 189 6.59 -19.33 19.05
CA HIS A 189 6.54 -19.73 20.46
C HIS A 189 7.80 -19.27 21.21
N ALA A 190 7.62 -18.73 22.40
CA ALA A 190 8.69 -18.44 23.35
C ALA A 190 8.44 -19.16 24.68
N TYR A 191 9.53 -19.67 25.28
CA TYR A 191 9.52 -20.35 26.56
C TYR A 191 10.50 -19.61 27.48
N LEU A 192 9.97 -18.97 28.51
CA LEU A 192 10.73 -18.14 29.43
C LEU A 192 10.63 -18.71 30.85
N ASP A 193 11.71 -18.68 31.59
CA ASP A 193 11.70 -19.01 33.01
C ASP A 193 10.86 -17.99 33.76
N ALA A 194 9.71 -18.43 34.30
CA ALA A 194 8.74 -17.55 34.94
C ALA A 194 9.30 -16.90 36.24
N ASP A 195 10.25 -17.56 36.91
CA ASP A 195 10.84 -17.08 38.13
C ASP A 195 11.94 -16.01 37.90
N LYS A 196 12.40 -15.85 36.64
CA LYS A 196 13.32 -14.80 36.21
C LYS A 196 12.64 -13.54 35.70
N LEU A 197 11.30 -13.54 35.56
CA LEU A 197 10.52 -12.38 35.17
C LEU A 197 10.26 -11.50 36.39
N HIS A 198 10.47 -10.19 36.25
CA HIS A 198 10.43 -9.26 37.38
C HIS A 198 9.40 -8.13 37.22
N GLY A 199 8.92 -7.90 35.99
CA GLY A 199 8.01 -6.80 35.71
C GLY A 199 6.73 -7.23 35.03
N GLU A 200 5.91 -6.25 34.67
CA GLU A 200 4.74 -6.43 33.81
C GLU A 200 5.21 -6.64 32.37
N LEU A 201 4.68 -7.66 31.72
CA LEU A 201 4.99 -7.95 30.33
C LEU A 201 4.20 -7.00 29.42
N THR A 202 4.92 -6.24 28.61
CA THR A 202 4.34 -5.27 27.68
C THR A 202 4.88 -5.45 26.26
N LEU A 203 4.07 -5.08 25.26
CA LEU A 203 4.50 -5.06 23.86
C LEU A 203 4.85 -3.64 23.43
N ARG A 204 5.96 -3.51 22.70
CA ARG A 204 6.32 -2.26 22.00
C ARG A 204 7.12 -2.52 20.73
N THR A 205 7.29 -1.47 19.92
CA THR A 205 8.24 -1.46 18.79
C THR A 205 9.66 -1.10 19.24
N PRO A 206 10.69 -1.37 18.41
CA PRO A 206 12.08 -1.00 18.68
C PRO A 206 12.29 0.49 18.90
N ARG A 207 13.31 0.79 19.71
CA ARG A 207 13.83 2.14 19.93
C ARG A 207 15.32 2.16 19.61
N THR A 208 15.81 3.33 19.23
CA THR A 208 17.24 3.51 19.01
C THR A 208 18.04 3.15 20.26
N GLY A 209 19.07 2.33 20.10
CA GLY A 209 19.91 1.90 21.21
C GLY A 209 19.42 0.64 21.95
N ASP A 210 18.29 0.06 21.58
CA ASP A 210 17.83 -1.20 22.17
C ASP A 210 18.88 -2.29 22.05
N THR A 211 19.12 -2.98 23.16
CA THR A 211 20.03 -4.14 23.24
C THR A 211 19.35 -5.30 23.96
N PHE A 212 19.70 -6.53 23.60
CA PHE A 212 19.28 -7.71 24.34
C PHE A 212 20.35 -8.79 24.25
N ALA A 213 20.20 -9.84 25.02
CA ALA A 213 21.07 -11.01 25.00
C ALA A 213 20.37 -12.14 24.23
N PRO A 214 20.62 -12.35 22.91
CA PRO A 214 19.93 -13.39 22.15
C PRO A 214 20.21 -14.79 22.72
N PHE A 215 19.18 -15.61 22.84
CA PHE A 215 19.33 -17.01 23.27
C PHE A 215 20.37 -17.76 22.42
N GLY A 216 21.30 -18.46 23.07
CA GLY A 216 22.38 -19.18 22.44
C GLY A 216 23.68 -18.38 22.26
N MET A 217 23.76 -17.16 22.80
CA MET A 217 24.98 -16.33 22.78
C MET A 217 25.69 -16.22 24.13
N GLY A 218 25.35 -17.07 25.09
CA GLY A 218 26.00 -17.12 26.40
C GLY A 218 25.91 -15.81 27.20
N GLY A 219 24.80 -15.10 27.10
CA GLY A 219 24.53 -13.85 27.81
C GLY A 219 25.18 -12.61 27.21
N LYS A 220 25.88 -12.69 26.08
CA LYS A 220 26.46 -11.52 25.40
C LYS A 220 25.34 -10.66 24.82
N ARG A 221 25.37 -9.37 25.16
CA ARG A 221 24.40 -8.39 24.62
C ARG A 221 24.77 -7.99 23.19
N LYS A 222 23.77 -7.78 22.36
CA LYS A 222 23.86 -7.32 20.99
C LYS A 222 22.88 -6.16 20.76
N LEU A 223 23.26 -5.20 19.93
CA LEU A 223 22.29 -4.20 19.46
C LEU A 223 21.16 -4.91 18.71
N LEU A 224 19.94 -4.52 19.01
CA LEU A 224 18.76 -5.07 18.34
C LEU A 224 18.78 -4.78 16.84
N SER A 225 19.21 -3.57 16.45
CA SER A 225 19.37 -3.16 15.04
C SER A 225 20.30 -4.11 14.27
N ASP A 226 21.41 -4.53 14.87
CA ASP A 226 22.36 -5.45 14.26
C ASP A 226 21.78 -6.85 14.15
N PHE A 227 21.08 -7.31 15.20
CA PHE A 227 20.39 -8.59 15.18
C PHE A 227 19.35 -8.66 14.06
N LEU A 228 18.51 -7.63 13.90
CA LEU A 228 17.49 -7.56 12.85
C LEU A 228 18.12 -7.40 11.45
N THR A 229 19.29 -6.75 11.34
CA THR A 229 20.05 -6.64 10.09
C THR A 229 20.61 -7.99 9.65
N ASP A 230 21.17 -8.76 10.56
CA ASP A 230 21.66 -10.11 10.27
C ASP A 230 20.55 -11.06 9.79
N GLN A 231 19.30 -10.80 10.23
CA GLN A 231 18.10 -11.49 9.77
C GLN A 231 17.61 -11.00 8.40
N LYS A 232 18.29 -10.02 7.80
CA LYS A 232 17.98 -9.41 6.51
C LYS A 232 16.60 -8.76 6.44
N LEU A 233 16.08 -8.26 7.57
CA LEU A 233 14.82 -7.53 7.59
C LEU A 233 14.92 -6.22 6.82
N THR A 234 13.82 -5.85 6.19
CA THR A 234 13.64 -4.53 5.58
C THR A 234 13.59 -3.44 6.66
N LEU A 235 13.71 -2.19 6.25
CA LEU A 235 13.59 -1.05 7.18
C LEU A 235 12.25 -1.07 7.92
N PHE A 236 11.14 -1.28 7.19
CA PHE A 236 9.80 -1.29 7.77
C PHE A 236 9.60 -2.46 8.73
N GLU A 237 10.06 -3.66 8.37
CA GLU A 237 10.03 -4.81 9.29
C GLU A 237 10.82 -4.56 10.57
N LYS A 238 11.97 -3.85 10.49
CA LYS A 238 12.75 -3.49 11.68
C LYS A 238 12.01 -2.49 12.57
N GLU A 239 11.43 -1.44 11.98
CA GLU A 239 10.73 -0.40 12.73
C GLU A 239 9.47 -0.92 13.42
N HIS A 240 8.79 -1.88 12.81
CA HIS A 240 7.52 -2.44 13.31
C HIS A 240 7.67 -3.81 14.00
N GLN A 241 8.90 -4.30 14.20
CA GLN A 241 9.15 -5.57 14.89
C GLN A 241 8.57 -5.53 16.31
N PRO A 242 7.61 -6.40 16.68
CA PRO A 242 7.11 -6.43 18.05
C PRO A 242 8.17 -6.98 19.01
N LEU A 243 8.29 -6.34 20.17
CA LEU A 243 9.17 -6.75 21.26
C LEU A 243 8.32 -7.01 22.50
N LEU A 244 8.50 -8.17 23.12
CA LEU A 244 7.96 -8.43 24.45
C LEU A 244 8.98 -7.97 25.48
N MET A 245 8.55 -7.08 26.36
CA MET A 245 9.37 -6.47 27.39
C MET A 245 9.03 -7.04 28.76
N ASP A 246 10.05 -7.25 29.59
CA ASP A 246 9.94 -7.38 31.05
C ASP A 246 10.55 -6.11 31.67
N GLY A 247 9.71 -5.16 32.04
CA GLY A 247 10.16 -3.82 32.41
C GLY A 247 10.99 -3.17 31.30
N ASN A 248 12.28 -2.98 31.53
CA ASN A 248 13.19 -2.38 30.57
C ASN A 248 13.97 -3.40 29.71
N GLU A 249 13.87 -4.68 29.99
CA GLU A 249 14.61 -5.73 29.28
C GLU A 249 13.74 -6.35 28.19
N ILE A 250 14.36 -6.65 27.04
CA ILE A 250 13.70 -7.40 25.98
C ILE A 250 13.71 -8.89 26.36
N ALA A 251 12.51 -9.44 26.61
CA ALA A 251 12.34 -10.85 26.93
C ALA A 251 12.24 -11.71 25.65
N TRP A 252 11.58 -11.17 24.62
CA TRP A 252 11.42 -11.86 23.35
C TRP A 252 11.31 -10.88 22.18
N VAL A 253 12.11 -11.07 21.14
CA VAL A 253 11.87 -10.49 19.82
C VAL A 253 10.82 -11.37 19.16
N VAL A 254 9.57 -10.90 19.17
CA VAL A 254 8.39 -11.71 18.86
C VAL A 254 8.50 -12.36 17.47
N GLY A 255 8.20 -13.65 17.40
CA GLY A 255 8.32 -14.44 16.17
C GLY A 255 9.77 -14.72 15.74
N ARG A 256 10.80 -14.44 16.58
CA ARG A 256 12.21 -14.61 16.21
C ARG A 256 13.04 -15.27 17.29
N ARG A 257 13.39 -14.57 18.36
CA ARG A 257 14.35 -15.04 19.35
C ARG A 257 14.04 -14.53 20.75
N SER A 258 14.00 -15.44 21.72
CA SER A 258 13.95 -15.09 23.14
C SER A 258 15.31 -14.60 23.66
N SER A 259 15.29 -13.94 24.81
CA SER A 259 16.49 -13.51 25.49
C SER A 259 17.08 -14.63 26.34
N GLU A 260 18.41 -14.75 26.36
CA GLU A 260 19.18 -15.67 27.22
C GLU A 260 18.93 -15.41 28.71
N LEU A 261 18.58 -14.18 29.08
CA LEU A 261 18.32 -13.81 30.48
C LEU A 261 17.17 -14.62 31.09
N TYR A 262 16.22 -15.01 30.28
CA TYR A 262 15.02 -15.76 30.71
C TYR A 262 15.09 -17.22 30.25
N ARG A 263 16.29 -17.75 30.02
CA ARG A 263 16.49 -19.12 29.58
C ARG A 263 15.91 -20.11 30.56
N VAL A 264 15.16 -21.07 30.07
CA VAL A 264 14.73 -22.26 30.78
C VAL A 264 15.94 -23.18 30.92
N ASP A 265 16.27 -23.60 32.15
CA ASP A 265 17.38 -24.48 32.50
C ASP A 265 16.92 -25.60 33.46
N GLU A 266 17.86 -26.43 33.92
CA GLU A 266 17.58 -27.56 34.80
C GLU A 266 17.05 -27.21 36.21
N HIS A 267 17.17 -25.93 36.58
CA HIS A 267 16.67 -25.37 37.87
C HIS A 267 15.31 -24.71 37.74
N THR A 268 14.83 -24.49 36.50
CA THR A 268 13.53 -23.86 36.23
C THR A 268 12.39 -24.75 36.70
N LYS A 269 11.50 -24.21 37.51
CA LYS A 269 10.30 -24.91 38.01
C LYS A 269 9.05 -24.55 37.17
N ARG A 270 8.89 -23.30 36.84
CA ARG A 270 7.74 -22.78 36.09
C ARG A 270 8.19 -22.10 34.82
N VAL A 271 7.53 -22.42 33.75
CA VAL A 271 7.84 -21.86 32.43
C VAL A 271 6.63 -21.04 31.96
N LEU A 272 6.88 -19.79 31.59
CA LEU A 272 5.92 -18.99 30.86
C LEU A 272 6.04 -19.35 29.36
N HIS A 273 5.03 -20.03 28.83
CA HIS A 273 4.87 -20.29 27.41
C HIS A 273 4.08 -19.15 26.79
N ILE A 274 4.59 -18.59 25.72
CA ILE A 274 3.98 -17.46 24.99
C ILE A 274 3.90 -17.84 23.52
N SER A 275 2.75 -17.57 22.89
CA SER A 275 2.55 -17.77 21.45
C SER A 275 1.85 -16.61 20.76
N VAL A 276 2.07 -16.44 19.46
CA VAL A 276 1.47 -15.44 18.58
C VAL A 276 0.80 -16.08 17.38
#